data_551644ce70967c91255cf02e8d22f1cc
#
_entry.id   551644ce70967c91255cf02e8d22f1cc
#
_cell.length_a   1.000
_cell.length_b   1.000
_cell.length_c   1.000
_cell.angle_alpha   90.00
_cell.angle_beta   90.00
_cell.angle_gamma   90.00
#
_symmetry.space_group_name_H-M   'P 1'
#
loop_
_entity.id
_entity.type
_entity.pdbx_description
1 polymer ?
#
loop_
_entity_poly.entity_id
_entity_poly.type
_entity_poly.pdbx_seq_one_letter_code
_entity_poly.pdbx_strand_id
1 'polypeptide(L)' 'MIDQLDLPRDELGRLIQSLTDEMQDAARDLRFEEAARLRDEIHELKRELREVS' A
#
# COMPACT_ATOMS: atom_id res chain seq x y z
N MET A 1 -5.57 -19.53 -15.05
CA MET A 1 -4.56 -19.43 -15.81
C MET A 1 -4.00 -18.11 -15.90
N ILE A 2 -4.62 -17.28 -16.59
CA ILE A 2 -4.17 -15.97 -16.77
C ILE A 2 -4.15 -15.17 -15.53
N ASP A 3 -4.92 -15.58 -14.58
CA ASP A 3 -5.01 -14.85 -13.35
C ASP A 3 -3.69 -14.71 -12.67
N GLN A 4 -2.78 -15.63 -12.93
CA GLN A 4 -1.52 -15.57 -12.27
C GLN A 4 -0.72 -14.35 -12.63
N LEU A 5 -0.91 -13.88 -13.84
CA LEU A 5 -0.18 -12.70 -14.26
C LEU A 5 -0.65 -11.46 -13.52
N ASP A 6 -1.91 -11.47 -13.12
CA ASP A 6 -2.47 -10.30 -12.44
C ASP A 6 -2.31 -10.37 -10.94
N LEU A 7 -1.99 -11.52 -10.40
CA LEU A 7 -1.89 -11.68 -8.98
C LEU A 7 -0.98 -10.68 -8.30
N PRO A 8 0.23 -10.46 -8.80
CA PRO A 8 1.11 -9.51 -8.11
C PRO A 8 0.50 -8.12 -8.01
N ARG A 9 -0.14 -7.70 -9.09
CA ARG A 9 -0.75 -6.39 -9.07
C ARG A 9 -1.94 -6.33 -8.13
N ASP A 10 -2.75 -7.38 -8.13
CA ASP A 10 -3.87 -7.43 -7.23
C ASP A 10 -3.42 -7.42 -5.80
N GLU A 11 -2.39 -8.18 -5.49
CA GLU A 11 -1.89 -8.23 -4.14
C GLU A 11 -1.29 -6.92 -3.73
N LEU A 12 -0.57 -6.28 -4.61
CA LEU A 12 -0.02 -4.97 -4.31
C LEU A 12 -1.13 -3.97 -4.04
N GLY A 13 -2.17 -4.02 -4.86
CA GLY A 13 -3.28 -3.12 -4.67
C GLY A 13 -3.96 -3.33 -3.34
N ARG A 14 -4.15 -4.57 -2.95
CA ARG A 14 -4.77 -4.87 -1.67
C ARG A 14 -3.89 -4.44 -0.52
N LEU A 15 -2.60 -4.67 -0.65
CA LEU A 15 -1.68 -4.26 0.39
C LEU A 15 -1.67 -2.75 0.54
N ILE A 16 -1.66 -2.05 -0.56
CA ILE A 16 -1.71 -0.59 -0.52
C ILE A 16 -2.99 -0.13 0.16
N GLN A 17 -4.10 -0.75 -0.16
CA GLN A 17 -5.36 -0.39 0.46
C GLN A 17 -5.32 -0.63 1.96
N SER A 18 -4.79 -1.77 2.35
CA SER A 18 -4.70 -2.11 3.75
C SER A 18 -3.82 -1.13 4.50
N LEU A 19 -2.68 -0.79 3.92
CA LEU A 19 -1.77 0.16 4.54
C LEU A 19 -2.38 1.54 4.58
N THR A 20 -3.14 1.90 3.57
CA THR A 20 -3.80 3.19 3.56
C THR A 20 -4.78 3.30 4.71
N ASP A 21 -5.53 2.23 4.96
CA ASP A 21 -6.46 2.22 6.06
C ASP A 21 -5.74 2.36 7.39
N GLU A 22 -4.63 1.64 7.52
CA GLU A 22 -3.86 1.73 8.76
C GLU A 22 -3.26 3.11 8.93
N MET A 23 -2.80 3.69 7.83
CA MET A 23 -2.25 5.03 7.90
C MET A 23 -3.30 6.03 8.39
N GLN A 24 -4.50 5.91 7.87
CA GLN A 24 -5.56 6.81 8.29
C GLN A 24 -5.92 6.59 9.76
N ASP A 25 -5.91 5.36 10.21
CA ASP A 25 -6.17 5.08 11.60
C ASP A 25 -5.09 5.68 12.49
N ALA A 26 -3.85 5.53 12.08
CA ALA A 26 -2.75 6.09 12.86
C ALA A 26 -2.84 7.61 12.91
N ALA A 27 -3.18 8.23 11.80
CA ALA A 27 -3.33 9.67 11.77
C ALA A 27 -4.47 10.12 12.68
N ARG A 28 -5.54 9.35 12.68
CA ARG A 28 -6.68 9.69 13.50
C ARG A 28 -6.33 9.60 14.98
N ASP A 29 -5.47 8.64 15.32
CA ASP A 29 -5.01 8.49 16.70
C ASP A 29 -3.86 9.42 17.03
N LEU A 30 -3.47 10.29 16.12
CA LEU A 30 -2.37 11.22 16.31
C LEU A 30 -1.03 10.52 16.42
N ARG A 31 -0.91 9.35 15.85
CA ARG A 31 0.37 8.64 15.80
C ARG A 31 1.07 9.03 14.53
N PHE A 32 1.65 10.22 14.55
CA PHE A 32 2.17 10.79 13.32
C PHE A 32 3.37 10.04 12.78
N GLU A 33 4.21 9.52 13.65
CA GLU A 33 5.37 8.78 13.18
C GLU A 33 4.97 7.50 12.47
N GLU A 34 3.99 6.82 13.02
CA GLU A 34 3.53 5.61 12.41
C GLU A 34 2.82 5.90 11.10
N ALA A 35 2.03 6.96 11.07
CA ALA A 35 1.35 7.34 9.84
C ALA A 35 2.36 7.69 8.76
N ALA A 36 3.43 8.36 9.12
CA ALA A 36 4.46 8.73 8.14
C ALA A 36 5.17 7.48 7.60
N ARG A 37 5.45 6.53 8.47
CA ARG A 37 6.08 5.30 8.03
C ARG A 37 5.17 4.55 7.06
N LEU A 38 3.89 4.45 7.39
CA LEU A 38 2.95 3.77 6.51
C LEU A 38 2.83 4.48 5.19
N ARG A 39 2.85 5.80 5.22
CA ARG A 39 2.80 6.56 3.98
C ARG A 39 4.00 6.26 3.10
N ASP A 40 5.17 6.17 3.70
CA ASP A 40 6.37 5.87 2.93
C ASP A 40 6.28 4.50 2.29
N GLU A 41 5.77 3.52 3.03
CA GLU A 41 5.61 2.20 2.48
C GLU A 41 4.61 2.19 1.34
N ILE A 42 3.53 2.93 1.49
CA ILE A 42 2.54 3.02 0.43
C ILE A 42 3.17 3.61 -0.82
N HIS A 43 3.99 4.63 -0.66
CA HIS A 43 4.64 5.25 -1.80
C HIS A 43 5.54 4.26 -2.53
N GLU A 44 6.27 3.46 -1.80
CA GLU A 44 7.15 2.49 -2.43
C GLU A 44 6.36 1.42 -3.16
N LEU A 45 5.28 0.97 -2.56
CA LEU A 45 4.45 -0.03 -3.21
C LEU A 45 3.80 0.52 -4.46
N LYS A 46 3.36 1.76 -4.42
CA LYS A 46 2.79 2.37 -5.61
C LYS A 46 3.83 2.50 -6.71
N ARG A 47 5.05 2.77 -6.33
CA ARG A 47 6.12 2.84 -7.30
C ARG A 47 6.33 1.50 -7.98
N GLU A 48 6.36 0.44 -7.18
CA GLU A 48 6.52 -0.88 -7.76
C GLU A 48 5.36 -1.25 -8.65
N LEU A 49 4.16 -0.89 -8.24
CA LEU A 49 3.00 -1.17 -9.05
C LEU A 49 3.10 -0.49 -10.40
N ARG A 50 3.60 0.73 -10.39
CA ARG A 50 3.75 1.48 -11.62
C ARG A 50 4.80 0.85 -12.52
N GLU A 51 5.88 0.38 -11.93
CA GLU A 51 6.95 -0.22 -12.73
C GLU A 51 6.52 -1.54 -13.32
N VAL A 52 5.70 -2.28 -12.62
CA VAL A 52 5.24 -3.56 -13.10
C VAL A 52 4.25 -3.39 -14.24
N SER A 53 3.47 -2.36 -14.20
CA SER A 53 2.51 -2.17 -15.28
C SER A 53 3.16 -1.52 -16.47
#